data_884b833acea2a15fb14d1d564618f7d2
#
_entry.id   884b833acea2a15fb14d1d564618f7d2
#
_cell.length_a   1.000
_cell.length_b   1.000
_cell.length_c   1.000
_cell.angle_alpha   90.00
_cell.angle_beta   90.00
_cell.angle_gamma   90.00
#
_symmetry.space_group_name_H-M   'P 1'
#
loop_
_entity.id
_entity.type
_entity.pdbx_description
1 polymer ?
#
loop_
_entity_poly.entity_id
_entity_poly.type
_entity_poly.pdbx_seq_one_letter_code
_entity_poly.pdbx_strand_id
1 'polypeptide(L)'
;WPAIWTLGSNMEWPSCGEIDIMEYYQIKGVPHILANAAWGTDKQWGAKWNSKATPYIHFTEKDPEWASKFHIWRMDWDEEVIKLYLDDELLNEIPLKDTVNGSIGKRTNPFTKPQYLLLNLAIGGINGGPIDESALPMKYEIDYVRVYQKEKKIVSGKVWRDTEGNVINAHGGGVLYHEGKYYWFGEHRPDSGFVTEKGINCYSSTDLLNWNYEGVVLPISEAKGSDIEKGCIMERPKVIYNKQTGKFVMWFHLELKGRGYGPARAAVAVSDSPTGPYCFIRSARVNSSIYPLNMTKKEKRIKWNLSEYEKWWTPEWYDAVEKGMFVKRDLEGGQMSRDMTLFVDDDGKAYHIYSSEDNLTLQIAELSDDYLSHTGKYIRIFPGGHNEAPAIFKKDGIYWMITSGCTGWEPNKARLLTATSILGEWKQLPNPCVGENADKTFGGQSTYVLPLQGTEKQFIFMADSWRPESLADSRYIWLPVRFDEKGIPFIEWVDRWKPN
;
A
#
# COMPACT_ATOMS: atom_id res chain seq x y z
N TRP A 1 33.05 -31.05 -7.54
CA TRP A 1 31.71 -30.52 -7.73
C TRP A 1 31.57 -29.15 -7.13
N PRO A 2 32.11 -28.12 -7.78
CA PRO A 2 31.90 -26.72 -7.40
C PRO A 2 30.48 -26.28 -7.75
N ALA A 3 29.91 -25.41 -6.91
CA ALA A 3 28.61 -24.81 -7.14
C ALA A 3 28.55 -23.35 -6.66
N ILE A 4 27.82 -22.54 -7.41
CA ILE A 4 27.36 -21.18 -7.09
C ILE A 4 25.84 -21.22 -7.18
N TRP A 5 25.15 -21.12 -6.07
CA TRP A 5 23.72 -21.33 -6.00
C TRP A 5 23.04 -20.53 -4.89
N THR A 6 21.72 -20.52 -4.90
CA THR A 6 20.94 -19.83 -3.86
C THR A 6 19.82 -20.70 -3.33
N LEU A 7 19.40 -20.46 -2.07
CA LEU A 7 18.22 -21.03 -1.46
C LEU A 7 17.36 -19.94 -0.82
N GLY A 8 16.05 -20.13 -0.84
CA GLY A 8 15.13 -19.28 -0.12
C GLY A 8 15.18 -19.52 1.39
N SER A 9 14.97 -18.45 2.18
CA SER A 9 15.07 -18.47 3.64
C SER A 9 13.75 -18.75 4.35
N ASN A 10 12.63 -18.85 3.64
CA ASN A 10 11.28 -18.76 4.22
C ASN A 10 10.49 -20.07 4.29
N MET A 11 10.99 -21.15 3.69
CA MET A 11 10.34 -22.47 3.67
C MET A 11 11.39 -23.58 3.62
N GLU A 12 10.94 -24.81 3.80
CA GLU A 12 11.78 -25.99 3.54
C GLU A 12 11.92 -26.26 2.02
N TRP A 13 13.07 -26.84 1.67
CA TRP A 13 13.31 -27.27 0.30
C TRP A 13 12.29 -28.35 -0.13
N PRO A 14 11.79 -28.35 -1.38
CA PRO A 14 12.11 -27.43 -2.49
C PRO A 14 11.18 -26.21 -2.57
N SER A 15 10.24 -26.04 -1.63
CA SER A 15 9.28 -24.94 -1.64
C SER A 15 9.90 -23.57 -1.36
N CYS A 16 11.11 -23.53 -0.76
CA CYS A 16 11.88 -22.30 -0.61
C CYS A 16 12.42 -21.75 -1.94
N GLY A 17 12.51 -22.60 -2.97
CA GLY A 17 13.16 -22.29 -4.25
C GLY A 17 14.69 -22.40 -4.18
N GLU A 18 15.27 -22.89 -5.25
CA GLU A 18 16.71 -23.06 -5.46
C GLU A 18 17.07 -22.52 -6.84
N ILE A 19 18.17 -21.77 -6.94
CA ILE A 19 18.71 -21.30 -8.22
C ILE A 19 20.17 -21.70 -8.28
N ASP A 20 20.53 -22.56 -9.21
CA ASP A 20 21.89 -22.96 -9.47
C ASP A 20 22.46 -22.08 -10.58
N ILE A 21 23.20 -21.05 -10.19
CA ILE A 21 23.86 -20.14 -11.13
C ILE A 21 24.93 -20.91 -11.91
N MET A 22 25.59 -21.82 -11.19
CA MET A 22 26.57 -22.77 -11.75
C MET A 22 26.61 -24.02 -10.88
N GLU A 23 26.57 -25.19 -11.52
CA GLU A 23 27.01 -26.45 -10.97
C GLU A 23 27.87 -27.16 -12.02
N TYR A 24 28.90 -27.86 -11.57
CA TYR A 24 29.72 -28.73 -12.42
C TYR A 24 29.64 -30.16 -11.94
N TYR A 25 29.12 -31.06 -12.76
CA TYR A 25 29.21 -32.50 -12.52
C TYR A 25 29.08 -33.33 -13.80
N GLN A 26 29.25 -34.65 -13.67
CA GLN A 26 29.22 -35.56 -14.82
C GLN A 26 27.81 -36.12 -15.02
N ILE A 27 27.28 -36.00 -16.26
CA ILE A 27 26.06 -36.64 -16.68
C ILE A 27 26.46 -37.83 -17.57
N LYS A 28 26.23 -39.07 -17.10
CA LYS A 28 26.62 -40.30 -17.79
C LYS A 28 28.11 -40.32 -18.14
N GLY A 29 28.96 -39.87 -17.26
CA GLY A 29 30.41 -39.81 -17.45
C GLY A 29 30.94 -38.66 -18.32
N VAL A 30 30.05 -37.76 -18.78
CA VAL A 30 30.45 -36.56 -19.53
C VAL A 30 30.35 -35.34 -18.65
N PRO A 31 31.39 -34.50 -18.50
CA PRO A 31 31.37 -33.28 -17.74
C PRO A 31 30.40 -32.24 -18.33
N HIS A 32 29.61 -31.59 -17.48
CA HIS A 32 28.69 -30.54 -17.85
C HIS A 32 28.74 -29.36 -16.87
N ILE A 33 28.43 -28.18 -17.36
CA ILE A 33 28.04 -27.02 -16.59
C ILE A 33 26.49 -26.96 -16.59
N LEU A 34 25.93 -26.88 -15.42
CA LEU A 34 24.47 -26.80 -15.24
C LEU A 34 24.08 -25.43 -14.72
N ALA A 35 22.93 -24.96 -15.20
CA ALA A 35 22.28 -23.74 -14.79
C ALA A 35 20.77 -24.03 -14.62
N ASN A 36 20.28 -24.03 -13.38
CA ASN A 36 18.96 -24.58 -13.06
C ASN A 36 18.15 -23.67 -12.13
N ALA A 37 16.86 -23.98 -12.02
CA ALA A 37 16.05 -23.59 -10.88
C ALA A 37 15.09 -24.70 -10.48
N ALA A 38 14.84 -24.82 -9.16
CA ALA A 38 13.91 -25.80 -8.60
C ALA A 38 12.88 -25.16 -7.69
N TRP A 39 11.65 -25.69 -7.70
CA TRP A 39 10.58 -25.26 -6.81
C TRP A 39 9.65 -26.42 -6.45
N GLY A 40 8.81 -26.22 -5.42
CA GLY A 40 7.99 -27.27 -4.84
C GLY A 40 6.80 -27.71 -5.67
N THR A 41 6.42 -28.99 -5.51
CA THR A 41 5.21 -29.60 -6.08
C THR A 41 4.13 -29.78 -5.01
N ASP A 42 3.05 -30.48 -5.35
CA ASP A 42 2.02 -30.93 -4.38
C ASP A 42 2.48 -32.12 -3.52
N LYS A 43 3.66 -32.67 -3.76
CA LYS A 43 4.24 -33.79 -3.01
C LYS A 43 5.33 -33.30 -2.08
N GLN A 44 5.35 -33.81 -0.85
CA GLN A 44 6.45 -33.56 0.09
C GLN A 44 7.79 -33.96 -0.56
N TRP A 45 8.79 -33.09 -0.48
CA TRP A 45 10.12 -33.22 -1.09
C TRP A 45 10.13 -33.38 -2.62
N GLY A 46 8.98 -33.21 -3.27
CA GLY A 46 8.87 -33.22 -4.72
C GLY A 46 9.27 -31.87 -5.32
N ALA A 47 10.25 -31.87 -6.21
CA ALA A 47 10.69 -30.68 -6.94
C ALA A 47 10.28 -30.71 -8.41
N LYS A 48 9.93 -29.54 -8.93
CA LYS A 48 9.97 -29.25 -10.38
C LYS A 48 11.26 -28.53 -10.70
N TRP A 49 11.79 -28.77 -11.88
CA TRP A 49 13.04 -28.21 -12.36
C TRP A 49 12.86 -27.52 -13.71
N ASN A 50 13.50 -26.37 -13.86
CA ASN A 50 13.91 -25.84 -15.14
C ASN A 50 15.43 -25.96 -15.21
N SER A 51 15.91 -26.88 -16.03
CA SER A 51 17.34 -27.26 -16.07
C SER A 51 17.92 -27.15 -17.46
N LYS A 52 19.15 -26.63 -17.52
CA LYS A 52 20.01 -26.62 -18.71
C LYS A 52 21.37 -27.19 -18.33
N ALA A 53 21.80 -28.18 -19.09
CA ALA A 53 23.11 -28.78 -18.96
C ALA A 53 23.89 -28.56 -20.27
N THR A 54 24.97 -27.82 -20.20
CA THR A 54 25.86 -27.52 -21.31
C THR A 54 27.09 -28.41 -21.19
N PRO A 55 27.40 -29.26 -22.20
CA PRO A 55 28.61 -30.08 -22.17
C PRO A 55 29.85 -29.22 -22.00
N TYR A 56 30.75 -29.64 -21.11
CA TYR A 56 31.98 -28.89 -20.80
C TYR A 56 32.86 -28.62 -22.02
N ILE A 57 32.85 -29.55 -22.98
CA ILE A 57 33.56 -29.46 -24.26
C ILE A 57 33.13 -28.21 -25.06
N HIS A 58 31.91 -27.74 -24.92
CA HIS A 58 31.40 -26.53 -25.58
C HIS A 58 32.27 -25.28 -25.26
N PHE A 59 32.84 -25.24 -24.07
CA PHE A 59 33.69 -24.14 -23.62
C PHE A 59 35.16 -24.40 -23.99
N THR A 60 35.64 -25.62 -23.80
CA THR A 60 37.05 -25.97 -24.04
C THR A 60 37.40 -26.10 -25.50
N GLU A 61 36.44 -26.35 -26.42
CA GLU A 61 36.68 -26.24 -27.85
C GLU A 61 36.94 -24.81 -28.33
N LYS A 62 36.32 -23.83 -27.66
CA LYS A 62 36.53 -22.41 -27.94
C LYS A 62 37.83 -21.90 -27.33
N ASP A 63 38.18 -22.40 -26.15
CA ASP A 63 39.38 -22.01 -25.39
C ASP A 63 39.91 -23.21 -24.60
N PRO A 64 40.99 -23.90 -25.08
CA PRO A 64 41.56 -25.07 -24.39
C PRO A 64 42.02 -24.80 -22.97
N GLU A 65 42.35 -23.54 -22.63
CA GLU A 65 42.76 -23.14 -21.28
C GLU A 65 41.61 -22.60 -20.45
N TRP A 66 40.37 -22.79 -20.86
CA TRP A 66 39.17 -22.25 -20.23
C TRP A 66 39.15 -22.51 -18.70
N ALA A 67 39.40 -23.77 -18.28
CA ALA A 67 39.37 -24.15 -16.87
C ALA A 67 40.42 -23.49 -15.97
N SER A 68 41.47 -22.92 -16.57
CA SER A 68 42.55 -22.24 -15.82
C SER A 68 42.32 -20.72 -15.67
N LYS A 69 41.19 -20.23 -16.17
CA LYS A 69 40.84 -18.82 -16.15
C LYS A 69 39.72 -18.53 -15.16
N PHE A 70 39.65 -17.30 -14.68
CA PHE A 70 38.47 -16.80 -13.98
C PHE A 70 37.35 -16.51 -14.97
N HIS A 71 36.12 -16.87 -14.61
CA HIS A 71 34.93 -16.69 -15.39
C HIS A 71 33.88 -15.89 -14.63
N ILE A 72 33.04 -15.13 -15.36
CA ILE A 72 31.98 -14.35 -14.77
C ILE A 72 30.66 -15.14 -14.83
N TRP A 73 30.25 -15.62 -13.67
CA TRP A 73 28.94 -16.22 -13.48
C TRP A 73 27.94 -15.13 -13.08
N ARG A 74 26.94 -14.89 -13.94
CA ARG A 74 25.98 -13.81 -13.74
C ARG A 74 24.55 -14.34 -13.67
N MET A 75 23.79 -13.81 -12.71
CA MET A 75 22.36 -13.98 -12.63
C MET A 75 21.69 -12.61 -12.78
N ASP A 76 20.89 -12.42 -13.82
CA ASP A 76 19.96 -11.31 -13.93
C ASP A 76 18.61 -11.81 -13.46
N TRP A 77 18.06 -11.16 -12.44
CA TRP A 77 16.83 -11.57 -11.80
C TRP A 77 15.93 -10.36 -11.57
N ASP A 78 14.74 -10.43 -12.15
CA ASP A 78 13.69 -9.43 -11.96
C ASP A 78 12.34 -10.08 -11.61
N GLU A 79 11.25 -9.33 -11.71
CA GLU A 79 9.91 -9.79 -11.36
C GLU A 79 9.31 -10.78 -12.38
N GLU A 80 9.90 -10.90 -13.56
CA GLU A 80 9.37 -11.68 -14.68
C GLU A 80 10.22 -12.91 -15.00
N VAL A 81 11.56 -12.80 -14.83
CA VAL A 81 12.48 -13.79 -15.34
C VAL A 81 13.79 -13.87 -14.54
N ILE A 82 14.37 -15.07 -14.45
CA ILE A 82 15.74 -15.29 -14.05
C ILE A 82 16.53 -15.70 -15.29
N LYS A 83 17.66 -15.06 -15.55
CA LYS A 83 18.57 -15.37 -16.64
C LYS A 83 19.95 -15.68 -16.07
N LEU A 84 20.50 -16.83 -16.42
CA LEU A 84 21.77 -17.34 -15.95
C LEU A 84 22.80 -17.31 -17.07
N TYR A 85 23.95 -16.72 -16.82
CA TYR A 85 24.99 -16.47 -17.82
C TYR A 85 26.36 -16.93 -17.36
N LEU A 86 27.18 -17.29 -18.32
CA LEU A 86 28.61 -17.49 -18.19
C LEU A 86 29.32 -16.63 -19.24
N ASP A 87 30.19 -15.71 -18.82
CA ASP A 87 30.94 -14.78 -19.70
C ASP A 87 30.05 -14.16 -20.79
N ASP A 88 28.87 -13.65 -20.38
CA ASP A 88 27.83 -13.08 -21.26
C ASP A 88 27.07 -14.07 -22.17
N GLU A 89 27.45 -15.37 -22.22
CA GLU A 89 26.67 -16.41 -22.90
C GLU A 89 25.46 -16.81 -22.02
N LEU A 90 24.25 -16.68 -22.55
CA LEU A 90 23.03 -17.09 -21.86
C LEU A 90 22.95 -18.62 -21.78
N LEU A 91 23.04 -19.17 -20.58
CA LEU A 91 22.92 -20.60 -20.32
C LEU A 91 21.48 -21.05 -20.14
N ASN A 92 20.70 -20.29 -19.34
CA ASN A 92 19.31 -20.64 -19.06
C ASN A 92 18.46 -19.39 -18.85
N GLU A 93 17.18 -19.47 -19.25
CA GLU A 93 16.14 -18.46 -19.00
C GLU A 93 14.94 -19.13 -18.34
N ILE A 94 14.52 -18.61 -17.18
CA ILE A 94 13.50 -19.20 -16.31
C ILE A 94 12.39 -18.17 -16.11
N PRO A 95 11.27 -18.25 -16.85
CA PRO A 95 10.12 -17.34 -16.65
C PRO A 95 9.47 -17.59 -15.29
N LEU A 96 9.35 -16.57 -14.45
CA LEU A 96 8.82 -16.71 -13.09
C LEU A 96 7.33 -17.08 -13.06
N LYS A 97 6.56 -16.77 -14.08
CA LYS A 97 5.16 -17.22 -14.20
C LYS A 97 5.00 -18.74 -14.13
N ASP A 98 6.05 -19.51 -14.49
CA ASP A 98 6.02 -20.96 -14.57
C ASP A 98 6.55 -21.64 -13.30
N THR A 99 7.03 -20.85 -12.31
CA THR A 99 7.74 -21.35 -11.11
C THR A 99 6.91 -21.31 -9.83
N VAL A 100 5.59 -21.36 -9.96
CA VAL A 100 4.69 -21.35 -8.80
C VAL A 100 4.71 -22.71 -8.11
N ASN A 101 4.94 -22.70 -6.81
CA ASN A 101 4.88 -23.89 -5.95
C ASN A 101 3.52 -24.59 -6.01
N GLY A 102 3.51 -25.88 -5.71
CA GLY A 102 2.28 -26.61 -5.41
C GLY A 102 1.66 -26.23 -4.04
N SER A 103 0.69 -27.03 -3.61
CA SER A 103 -0.08 -26.80 -2.38
C SER A 103 0.78 -26.75 -1.12
N ILE A 104 1.84 -27.57 -1.02
CA ILE A 104 2.76 -27.59 0.12
C ILE A 104 3.47 -26.24 0.26
N GLY A 105 3.92 -25.63 -0.81
CA GLY A 105 4.48 -24.28 -0.86
C GLY A 105 3.41 -23.18 -0.93
N LYS A 106 2.16 -23.47 -0.51
CA LYS A 106 1.04 -22.52 -0.44
C LYS A 106 0.75 -21.80 -1.76
N ARG A 107 1.06 -22.43 -2.90
CA ARG A 107 0.91 -21.86 -4.25
C ARG A 107 1.59 -20.50 -4.43
N THR A 108 2.68 -20.26 -3.67
CA THR A 108 3.49 -19.05 -3.79
C THR A 108 4.62 -19.23 -4.81
N ASN A 109 5.12 -18.13 -5.36
CA ASN A 109 6.33 -18.17 -6.17
C ASN A 109 7.54 -17.96 -5.25
N PRO A 110 8.46 -18.94 -5.09
CA PRO A 110 9.59 -18.82 -4.18
C PRO A 110 10.62 -17.79 -4.64
N PHE A 111 10.68 -17.49 -5.94
CA PHE A 111 11.62 -16.53 -6.50
C PHE A 111 11.14 -15.07 -6.41
N THR A 112 10.05 -14.82 -5.71
CA THR A 112 9.66 -13.47 -5.25
C THR A 112 10.02 -13.22 -3.79
N LYS A 113 10.77 -14.16 -3.17
CA LYS A 113 11.16 -14.15 -1.76
C LYS A 113 12.68 -14.00 -1.63
N PRO A 114 13.17 -13.51 -0.48
CA PRO A 114 14.59 -13.43 -0.22
C PRO A 114 15.30 -14.78 -0.36
N GLN A 115 16.47 -14.74 -0.98
CA GLN A 115 17.37 -15.88 -1.18
C GLN A 115 18.72 -15.58 -0.55
N TYR A 116 19.45 -16.61 -0.11
CA TYR A 116 20.83 -16.48 0.32
C TYR A 116 21.79 -17.25 -0.60
N LEU A 117 22.97 -16.69 -0.81
CA LEU A 117 23.98 -17.25 -1.70
C LEU A 117 24.79 -18.32 -0.98
N LEU A 118 25.07 -19.39 -1.70
CA LEU A 118 25.91 -20.51 -1.30
C LEU A 118 27.04 -20.70 -2.31
N LEU A 119 28.24 -20.86 -1.80
CA LEU A 119 29.45 -21.11 -2.57
C LEU A 119 30.14 -22.33 -1.95
N ASN A 120 30.24 -23.43 -2.69
CA ASN A 120 30.84 -24.65 -2.16
C ASN A 120 31.63 -25.45 -3.19
N LEU A 121 32.54 -26.26 -2.69
CA LEU A 121 33.23 -27.31 -3.43
C LEU A 121 32.92 -28.63 -2.73
N ALA A 122 31.93 -29.36 -3.21
CA ALA A 122 31.57 -30.68 -2.68
C ALA A 122 32.54 -31.75 -3.21
N ILE A 123 32.81 -32.76 -2.38
CA ILE A 123 33.67 -33.89 -2.72
C ILE A 123 32.84 -35.16 -2.71
N GLY A 124 32.96 -35.99 -3.76
CA GLY A 124 32.25 -37.27 -3.90
C GLY A 124 30.73 -37.08 -4.02
N GLY A 125 29.97 -38.07 -3.54
CA GLY A 125 28.51 -38.11 -3.65
C GLY A 125 28.00 -38.61 -4.98
N ILE A 126 26.65 -38.54 -5.16
CA ILE A 126 26.00 -39.14 -6.35
C ILE A 126 26.47 -38.47 -7.64
N ASN A 127 26.62 -37.16 -7.65
CA ASN A 127 26.98 -36.37 -8.81
C ASN A 127 28.49 -36.10 -8.92
N GLY A 128 29.22 -36.10 -7.79
CA GLY A 128 30.66 -35.89 -7.75
C GLY A 128 31.48 -37.12 -8.14
N GLY A 129 30.87 -38.30 -8.09
CA GLY A 129 31.56 -39.56 -8.39
C GLY A 129 32.56 -40.02 -7.33
N PRO A 130 33.42 -41.03 -7.64
CA PRO A 130 34.46 -41.49 -6.74
C PRO A 130 35.47 -40.38 -6.47
N ILE A 131 35.96 -40.34 -5.22
CA ILE A 131 37.01 -39.37 -4.82
C ILE A 131 38.36 -39.84 -5.39
N ASP A 132 39.01 -38.96 -6.13
CA ASP A 132 40.42 -39.14 -6.55
C ASP A 132 41.29 -38.43 -5.54
N GLU A 133 41.89 -39.21 -4.60
CA GLU A 133 42.78 -38.69 -3.58
C GLU A 133 44.06 -38.06 -4.15
N SER A 134 44.45 -38.46 -5.35
CA SER A 134 45.66 -37.92 -6.00
C SER A 134 45.47 -36.50 -6.52
N ALA A 135 44.20 -36.07 -6.69
CA ALA A 135 43.86 -34.70 -7.08
C ALA A 135 43.82 -33.71 -5.89
N LEU A 136 44.04 -34.19 -4.66
CA LEU A 136 44.01 -33.34 -3.47
C LEU A 136 45.38 -32.74 -3.13
N PRO A 137 45.47 -31.51 -2.62
CA PRO A 137 44.34 -30.57 -2.32
C PRO A 137 43.81 -29.89 -3.59
N MET A 138 42.50 -29.78 -3.68
CA MET A 138 41.82 -29.00 -4.73
C MET A 138 41.44 -27.61 -4.22
N LYS A 139 41.41 -26.64 -5.11
CA LYS A 139 41.01 -25.28 -4.81
C LYS A 139 39.84 -24.85 -5.70
N TYR A 140 38.90 -24.12 -5.12
CA TYR A 140 37.88 -23.37 -5.83
C TYR A 140 38.06 -21.92 -5.45
N GLU A 141 38.57 -21.11 -6.36
CA GLU A 141 38.97 -19.75 -6.11
C GLU A 141 37.89 -18.79 -6.56
N ILE A 142 37.51 -17.86 -5.69
CA ILE A 142 36.48 -16.84 -5.96
C ILE A 142 37.14 -15.49 -5.76
N ASP A 143 37.24 -14.70 -6.83
CA ASP A 143 37.86 -13.39 -6.79
C ASP A 143 36.93 -12.37 -6.12
N TYR A 144 35.64 -12.32 -6.56
CA TYR A 144 34.66 -11.43 -5.97
C TYR A 144 33.23 -11.96 -6.13
N VAL A 145 32.34 -11.44 -5.27
CA VAL A 145 30.88 -11.47 -5.43
C VAL A 145 30.38 -10.04 -5.46
N ARG A 146 29.63 -9.67 -6.47
CA ARG A 146 29.03 -8.36 -6.60
C ARG A 146 27.53 -8.51 -6.77
N VAL A 147 26.75 -7.78 -5.95
CA VAL A 147 25.30 -7.70 -6.06
C VAL A 147 24.94 -6.30 -6.56
N TYR A 148 24.25 -6.25 -7.67
CA TYR A 148 23.74 -5.01 -8.22
C TYR A 148 22.23 -5.01 -8.02
N GLN A 149 21.71 -3.94 -7.46
CA GLN A 149 20.28 -3.74 -7.34
C GLN A 149 19.86 -2.64 -8.29
N LYS A 150 18.85 -2.93 -9.13
CA LYS A 150 18.20 -1.89 -9.92
C LYS A 150 17.63 -0.84 -8.98
N GLU A 151 17.89 0.43 -9.29
CA GLU A 151 17.37 1.53 -8.48
C GLU A 151 15.85 1.39 -8.38
N LYS A 152 15.36 1.20 -7.15
CA LYS A 152 13.93 1.14 -6.90
C LYS A 152 13.30 2.49 -7.19
N LYS A 153 12.12 2.45 -7.82
CA LYS A 153 11.31 3.61 -8.14
C LYS A 153 9.86 3.31 -7.78
N ILE A 154 9.10 4.33 -7.49
CA ILE A 154 7.65 4.23 -7.40
C ILE A 154 7.12 3.94 -8.81
N VAL A 155 6.35 2.86 -8.96
CA VAL A 155 5.68 2.46 -10.20
C VAL A 155 4.20 2.30 -9.90
N SER A 156 3.43 3.34 -10.20
CA SER A 156 1.99 3.39 -9.95
C SER A 156 1.23 2.32 -10.76
N GLY A 157 0.16 1.77 -10.18
CA GLY A 157 -0.71 0.77 -10.83
C GLY A 157 -0.13 -0.65 -10.89
N LYS A 158 1.07 -0.89 -10.38
CA LYS A 158 1.69 -2.23 -10.29
C LYS A 158 1.48 -2.85 -8.92
N VAL A 159 1.75 -4.16 -8.82
CA VAL A 159 1.81 -4.86 -7.53
C VAL A 159 3.02 -4.38 -6.75
N TRP A 160 2.79 -3.91 -5.52
CA TRP A 160 3.87 -3.54 -4.62
C TRP A 160 4.10 -4.63 -3.59
N ARG A 161 5.36 -4.87 -3.28
CA ARG A 161 5.78 -5.90 -2.33
C ARG A 161 6.61 -5.30 -1.21
N ASP A 162 6.42 -5.85 -0.01
CA ASP A 162 7.24 -5.54 1.15
C ASP A 162 8.65 -6.15 1.01
N THR A 163 9.51 -5.90 1.99
CA THR A 163 10.89 -6.43 2.02
C THR A 163 10.96 -7.95 2.15
N GLU A 164 9.86 -8.60 2.59
CA GLU A 164 9.71 -10.05 2.64
C GLU A 164 9.11 -10.64 1.35
N GLY A 165 8.87 -9.80 0.33
CA GLY A 165 8.28 -10.19 -0.96
C GLY A 165 6.77 -10.48 -0.90
N ASN A 166 6.06 -10.15 0.18
CA ASN A 166 4.60 -10.26 0.24
C ASN A 166 3.94 -9.05 -0.42
N VAL A 167 2.75 -9.24 -0.99
CA VAL A 167 1.98 -8.13 -1.55
C VAL A 167 1.56 -7.18 -0.41
N ILE A 168 1.82 -5.89 -0.57
CA ILE A 168 1.39 -4.86 0.37
C ILE A 168 -0.13 -4.75 0.32
N ASN A 169 -0.77 -4.81 1.48
CA ASN A 169 -2.21 -4.68 1.64
C ASN A 169 -2.49 -3.59 2.71
N ALA A 170 -2.50 -2.32 2.26
CA ALA A 170 -2.69 -1.13 3.10
C ALA A 170 -3.54 -0.09 2.35
N HIS A 171 -4.80 -0.47 2.07
CA HIS A 171 -5.69 0.33 1.24
C HIS A 171 -6.38 1.46 2.02
N GLY A 172 -6.91 2.45 1.32
CA GLY A 172 -7.63 3.59 1.90
C GLY A 172 -6.84 4.44 2.90
N GLY A 173 -5.58 4.17 3.04
CA GLY A 173 -4.75 4.58 4.15
C GLY A 173 -4.13 5.97 4.06
N GLY A 174 -3.21 6.21 4.98
CA GLY A 174 -2.35 7.39 5.03
C GLY A 174 -0.99 7.06 5.61
N VAL A 175 -0.06 7.99 5.49
CA VAL A 175 1.32 7.84 5.95
C VAL A 175 1.64 8.89 7.00
N LEU A 176 2.15 8.45 8.13
CA LEU A 176 2.72 9.29 9.18
C LEU A 176 4.24 9.28 9.05
N TYR A 177 4.88 10.46 9.06
CA TYR A 177 6.31 10.56 9.29
C TYR A 177 6.59 10.84 10.76
N HIS A 178 7.45 10.01 11.36
CA HIS A 178 7.86 10.19 12.75
C HIS A 178 9.30 9.68 12.95
N GLU A 179 10.15 10.50 13.56
CA GLU A 179 11.54 10.16 13.93
C GLU A 179 12.35 9.48 12.82
N GLY A 180 12.33 10.05 11.62
CA GLY A 180 13.15 9.56 10.51
C GLY A 180 12.53 8.40 9.70
N LYS A 181 11.32 7.96 10.04
CA LYS A 181 10.62 6.89 9.35
C LYS A 181 9.22 7.31 8.91
N TYR A 182 8.78 6.73 7.82
CA TYR A 182 7.41 6.78 7.33
C TYR A 182 6.68 5.52 7.80
N TYR A 183 5.45 5.68 8.31
CA TYR A 183 4.57 4.59 8.74
C TYR A 183 3.29 4.66 7.92
N TRP A 184 3.07 3.67 7.09
CA TRP A 184 1.89 3.58 6.22
C TRP A 184 0.85 2.69 6.86
N PHE A 185 -0.27 3.27 7.22
CA PHE A 185 -1.44 2.58 7.77
C PHE A 185 -2.48 2.39 6.69
N GLY A 186 -3.07 1.22 6.62
CA GLY A 186 -4.15 0.94 5.69
C GLY A 186 -5.02 -0.21 6.12
N GLU A 187 -6.23 -0.23 5.62
CA GLU A 187 -7.14 -1.34 5.85
C GLU A 187 -6.65 -2.61 5.13
N HIS A 188 -6.73 -3.73 5.83
CA HIS A 188 -6.52 -5.03 5.21
C HIS A 188 -7.77 -5.41 4.43
N ARG A 189 -7.68 -5.43 3.11
CA ARG A 189 -8.76 -5.86 2.24
C ARG A 189 -8.70 -7.37 1.99
N PRO A 190 -9.83 -8.08 2.06
CA PRO A 190 -9.91 -9.50 1.74
C PRO A 190 -9.87 -9.76 0.22
N ASP A 191 -9.63 -11.01 -0.15
CA ASP A 191 -9.70 -11.44 -1.57
C ASP A 191 -11.12 -11.35 -2.13
N SER A 192 -12.14 -11.50 -1.27
CA SER A 192 -13.54 -11.40 -1.66
C SER A 192 -14.37 -10.64 -0.61
N GLY A 193 -15.31 -9.82 -1.10
CA GLY A 193 -16.16 -8.99 -0.24
C GLY A 193 -15.43 -7.77 0.31
N PHE A 194 -16.06 -7.08 1.28
CA PHE A 194 -15.56 -5.82 1.83
C PHE A 194 -15.54 -5.78 3.38
N VAL A 195 -15.93 -6.87 4.02
CA VAL A 195 -15.88 -7.00 5.50
C VAL A 195 -14.43 -7.13 5.96
N THR A 196 -14.07 -6.41 7.01
CA THR A 196 -12.71 -6.48 7.56
C THR A 196 -12.45 -7.85 8.18
N GLU A 197 -11.41 -8.53 7.69
CA GLU A 197 -11.03 -9.86 8.19
C GLU A 197 -9.95 -9.81 9.26
N LYS A 198 -9.01 -8.88 9.17
CA LYS A 198 -7.87 -8.80 10.09
C LYS A 198 -7.85 -7.51 10.90
N GLY A 199 -8.03 -6.37 10.27
CA GLY A 199 -7.95 -5.05 10.89
C GLY A 199 -7.12 -4.07 10.07
N ILE A 200 -6.35 -3.22 10.76
CA ILE A 200 -5.50 -2.20 10.15
C ILE A 200 -4.05 -2.68 10.14
N ASN A 201 -3.47 -2.73 8.94
CA ASN A 201 -2.06 -3.04 8.72
C ASN A 201 -1.18 -1.80 8.89
N CYS A 202 0.08 -2.01 9.28
CA CYS A 202 1.12 -1.00 9.27
C CYS A 202 2.35 -1.51 8.51
N TYR A 203 2.95 -0.62 7.73
CA TYR A 203 4.25 -0.82 7.09
C TYR A 203 5.15 0.36 7.42
N SER A 204 6.48 0.13 7.55
CA SER A 204 7.44 1.21 7.78
C SER A 204 8.48 1.30 6.68
N SER A 205 8.99 2.51 6.43
CA SER A 205 10.02 2.77 5.44
C SER A 205 10.84 3.99 5.81
N THR A 206 12.12 4.02 5.42
CA THR A 206 12.98 5.21 5.52
C THR A 206 13.10 5.95 4.20
N ASP A 207 12.67 5.35 3.09
CA ASP A 207 12.90 5.84 1.72
C ASP A 207 11.65 5.85 0.82
N LEU A 208 10.48 5.42 1.34
CA LEU A 208 9.21 5.27 0.62
C LEU A 208 9.23 4.21 -0.51
N LEU A 209 10.32 3.48 -0.65
CA LEU A 209 10.54 2.49 -1.70
C LEU A 209 10.64 1.07 -1.13
N ASN A 210 11.20 0.94 0.07
CA ASN A 210 11.37 -0.31 0.78
C ASN A 210 10.47 -0.30 2.03
N TRP A 211 9.44 -1.15 2.03
CA TRP A 211 8.42 -1.21 3.08
C TRP A 211 8.57 -2.49 3.90
N ASN A 212 8.79 -2.36 5.20
CA ASN A 212 8.78 -3.47 6.13
C ASN A 212 7.37 -3.65 6.70
N TYR A 213 6.87 -4.87 6.73
CA TYR A 213 5.58 -5.16 7.34
C TYR A 213 5.70 -5.19 8.87
N GLU A 214 4.99 -4.31 9.55
CA GLU A 214 4.98 -4.18 11.00
C GLU A 214 3.84 -4.99 11.67
N GLY A 215 2.96 -5.57 10.87
CA GLY A 215 1.85 -6.39 11.36
C GLY A 215 0.49 -5.70 11.31
N VAL A 216 -0.52 -6.37 11.87
CA VAL A 216 -1.85 -5.82 12.13
C VAL A 216 -1.79 -5.03 13.43
N VAL A 217 -1.76 -3.71 13.35
CA VAL A 217 -1.56 -2.83 14.51
C VAL A 217 -2.84 -2.53 15.28
N LEU A 218 -4.01 -2.67 14.63
CA LEU A 218 -5.34 -2.66 15.26
C LEU A 218 -6.14 -3.84 14.71
N PRO A 219 -6.15 -5.01 15.38
CA PRO A 219 -6.93 -6.16 14.95
C PRO A 219 -8.43 -5.96 15.22
N ILE A 220 -9.28 -6.66 14.44
CA ILE A 220 -10.68 -6.84 14.80
C ILE A 220 -10.77 -7.52 16.19
N SER A 221 -11.84 -7.23 16.92
CA SER A 221 -12.06 -7.77 18.26
C SER A 221 -12.77 -9.12 18.21
N GLU A 222 -12.30 -10.09 19.00
CA GLU A 222 -12.98 -11.35 19.23
C GLU A 222 -14.13 -11.22 20.26
N ALA A 223 -14.19 -10.09 20.98
CA ALA A 223 -15.22 -9.84 21.98
C ALA A 223 -16.55 -9.50 21.31
N LYS A 224 -17.57 -10.33 21.56
CA LYS A 224 -18.94 -10.07 21.09
C LYS A 224 -19.48 -8.75 21.63
N GLY A 225 -20.10 -7.97 20.77
CA GLY A 225 -20.65 -6.65 21.10
C GLY A 225 -19.64 -5.52 21.09
N SER A 226 -18.38 -5.79 20.76
CA SER A 226 -17.43 -4.73 20.42
C SER A 226 -17.82 -4.09 19.09
N ASP A 227 -17.71 -2.78 18.99
CA ASP A 227 -17.99 -2.07 17.71
C ASP A 227 -17.08 -2.56 16.56
N ILE A 228 -15.86 -3.03 16.90
CA ILE A 228 -14.88 -3.60 15.95
C ILE A 228 -14.86 -5.14 15.98
N GLU A 229 -15.97 -5.80 16.34
CA GLU A 229 -16.04 -7.26 16.30
C GLU A 229 -15.97 -7.80 14.86
N LYS A 230 -15.62 -9.08 14.73
CA LYS A 230 -15.59 -9.77 13.43
C LYS A 230 -16.89 -9.58 12.67
N GLY A 231 -16.79 -9.04 11.45
CA GLY A 231 -17.93 -8.69 10.61
C GLY A 231 -18.22 -7.18 10.53
N CYS A 232 -17.43 -6.35 11.22
CA CYS A 232 -17.40 -4.89 11.02
C CYS A 232 -16.68 -4.53 9.71
N ILE A 233 -16.78 -3.26 9.32
CA ILE A 233 -16.04 -2.69 8.19
C ILE A 233 -15.24 -1.52 8.72
N MET A 234 -13.91 -1.62 8.64
CA MET A 234 -12.97 -0.59 9.06
C MET A 234 -12.31 0.00 7.82
N GLU A 235 -12.51 1.29 7.56
CA GLU A 235 -12.05 1.95 6.33
C GLU A 235 -11.31 3.25 6.61
N ARG A 236 -10.46 3.66 5.67
CA ARG A 236 -9.78 4.96 5.64
C ARG A 236 -8.97 5.31 6.88
N PRO A 237 -8.20 4.40 7.51
CA PRO A 237 -7.45 4.70 8.71
C PRO A 237 -6.41 5.79 8.47
N LYS A 238 -6.31 6.74 9.42
CA LYS A 238 -5.29 7.78 9.46
C LYS A 238 -4.74 7.88 10.87
N VAL A 239 -3.44 8.08 10.97
CA VAL A 239 -2.75 8.24 12.26
C VAL A 239 -2.06 9.58 12.32
N ILE A 240 -2.22 10.27 13.44
CA ILE A 240 -1.52 11.51 13.78
C ILE A 240 -0.82 11.36 15.13
N TYR A 241 0.34 12.01 15.28
CA TYR A 241 1.09 12.03 16.52
C TYR A 241 0.71 13.29 17.34
N ASN A 242 0.31 13.06 18.57
CA ASN A 242 0.02 14.16 19.51
C ASN A 242 1.27 14.46 20.33
N LYS A 243 1.90 15.60 20.07
CA LYS A 243 3.13 16.03 20.76
C LYS A 243 2.94 16.30 22.25
N GLN A 244 1.73 16.69 22.69
CA GLN A 244 1.46 17.02 24.09
C GLN A 244 1.32 15.77 24.95
N THR A 245 0.67 14.73 24.40
CA THR A 245 0.41 13.48 25.13
C THR A 245 1.44 12.39 24.84
N GLY A 246 2.26 12.56 23.80
CA GLY A 246 3.19 11.54 23.31
C GLY A 246 2.50 10.34 22.66
N LYS A 247 1.21 10.46 22.31
CA LYS A 247 0.42 9.35 21.77
C LYS A 247 0.25 9.41 20.27
N PHE A 248 0.13 8.23 19.66
CA PHE A 248 -0.29 8.03 18.27
C PHE A 248 -1.80 7.80 18.29
N VAL A 249 -2.55 8.67 17.62
CA VAL A 249 -4.00 8.63 17.58
C VAL A 249 -4.46 8.24 16.18
N MET A 250 -5.18 7.13 16.10
CA MET A 250 -5.76 6.61 14.86
C MET A 250 -7.25 6.91 14.82
N TRP A 251 -7.72 7.53 13.74
CA TRP A 251 -9.14 7.60 13.42
C TRP A 251 -9.43 6.82 12.14
N PHE A 252 -10.64 6.25 12.07
CA PHE A 252 -11.10 5.49 10.90
C PHE A 252 -12.62 5.51 10.80
N HIS A 253 -13.13 5.30 9.59
CA HIS A 253 -14.54 5.04 9.34
C HIS A 253 -14.89 3.62 9.79
N LEU A 254 -16.03 3.48 10.49
CA LEU A 254 -16.47 2.20 11.02
C LEU A 254 -17.94 1.95 10.71
N GLU A 255 -18.21 0.79 10.10
CA GLU A 255 -19.55 0.24 9.99
C GLU A 255 -19.70 -0.99 10.88
N LEU A 256 -20.81 -1.05 11.61
CA LEU A 256 -21.06 -2.12 12.55
C LEU A 256 -21.49 -3.40 11.84
N LYS A 257 -21.12 -4.54 12.41
CA LYS A 257 -21.45 -5.87 11.91
C LYS A 257 -22.92 -6.00 11.48
N GLY A 258 -23.14 -6.41 10.23
CA GLY A 258 -24.46 -6.67 9.67
C GLY A 258 -25.37 -5.45 9.53
N ARG A 259 -24.85 -4.22 9.65
CA ARG A 259 -25.64 -2.99 9.56
C ARG A 259 -25.44 -2.22 8.25
N GLY A 260 -24.66 -2.79 7.30
CA GLY A 260 -24.29 -2.11 6.06
C GLY A 260 -23.61 -0.76 6.33
N TYR A 261 -23.82 0.21 5.46
CA TYR A 261 -23.25 1.56 5.60
C TYR A 261 -24.18 2.56 6.33
N GLY A 262 -25.12 2.05 7.14
CA GLY A 262 -26.05 2.87 7.90
C GLY A 262 -25.48 3.51 9.17
N PRO A 263 -24.65 2.80 9.98
CA PRO A 263 -24.03 3.37 11.18
C PRO A 263 -23.19 4.61 10.91
N ALA A 264 -22.32 4.60 9.89
CA ALA A 264 -21.47 5.72 9.47
C ALA A 264 -20.77 6.41 10.64
N ARG A 265 -19.97 5.62 11.41
CA ARG A 265 -19.33 6.09 12.64
C ARG A 265 -17.88 6.50 12.40
N ALA A 266 -17.44 7.52 13.10
CA ALA A 266 -16.03 7.77 13.35
C ALA A 266 -15.56 6.90 14.52
N ALA A 267 -14.46 6.22 14.38
CA ALA A 267 -13.85 5.38 15.40
C ALA A 267 -12.46 5.87 15.74
N VAL A 268 -12.06 5.76 17.02
CA VAL A 268 -10.76 6.20 17.51
C VAL A 268 -10.05 5.12 18.30
N ALA A 269 -8.75 4.99 18.05
CA ALA A 269 -7.83 4.12 18.78
C ALA A 269 -6.53 4.86 19.09
N VAL A 270 -5.78 4.41 20.09
CA VAL A 270 -4.56 5.07 20.57
C VAL A 270 -3.46 4.06 20.85
N SER A 271 -2.21 4.48 20.66
CA SER A 271 -1.02 3.70 20.99
C SER A 271 0.10 4.57 21.52
N ASP A 272 1.05 3.95 22.24
CA ASP A 272 2.32 4.55 22.64
C ASP A 272 3.41 4.42 21.58
N SER A 273 3.20 3.57 20.58
CA SER A 273 4.13 3.30 19.48
C SER A 273 3.45 3.50 18.13
N PRO A 274 4.16 4.01 17.10
CA PRO A 274 3.59 4.09 15.75
C PRO A 274 3.19 2.72 15.21
N THR A 275 3.90 1.65 15.59
CA THR A 275 3.63 0.27 15.16
C THR A 275 2.66 -0.48 16.07
N GLY A 276 1.99 0.24 16.97
CA GLY A 276 0.98 -0.35 17.85
C GLY A 276 1.57 -1.15 19.06
N PRO A 277 0.77 -2.02 19.69
CA PRO A 277 -0.65 -2.24 19.40
C PRO A 277 -1.52 -1.02 19.70
N TYR A 278 -2.51 -0.77 18.84
CA TYR A 278 -3.50 0.28 19.09
C TYR A 278 -4.64 -0.27 19.94
N CYS A 279 -5.04 0.53 20.93
CA CYS A 279 -6.17 0.24 21.81
C CYS A 279 -7.41 0.96 21.27
N PHE A 280 -8.43 0.23 20.86
CA PHE A 280 -9.71 0.82 20.46
C PHE A 280 -10.37 1.51 21.65
N ILE A 281 -10.76 2.78 21.49
CA ILE A 281 -11.38 3.58 22.55
C ILE A 281 -12.91 3.56 22.42
N ARG A 282 -13.44 3.98 21.26
CA ARG A 282 -14.88 4.07 20.99
C ARG A 282 -15.15 4.35 19.53
N SER A 283 -16.41 4.20 19.15
CA SER A 283 -16.96 4.78 17.93
C SER A 283 -18.29 5.45 18.16
N ALA A 284 -18.59 6.49 17.39
CA ALA A 284 -19.87 7.19 17.41
C ALA A 284 -20.07 7.99 16.11
N ARG A 285 -21.29 8.38 15.81
CA ARG A 285 -21.55 9.53 14.95
C ARG A 285 -21.05 10.80 15.64
N VAL A 286 -20.68 11.80 14.86
CA VAL A 286 -19.95 12.97 15.37
C VAL A 286 -20.85 14.17 15.61
N ASN A 287 -20.45 15.09 16.50
CA ASN A 287 -21.11 16.37 16.74
C ASN A 287 -22.62 16.29 17.07
N SER A 288 -23.01 15.29 17.89
CA SER A 288 -24.40 15.14 18.35
C SER A 288 -24.91 16.41 19.02
N SER A 289 -26.11 16.85 18.68
CA SER A 289 -26.81 18.03 19.19
C SER A 289 -26.09 19.37 18.91
N ILE A 290 -25.14 19.39 17.99
CA ILE A 290 -24.37 20.60 17.64
C ILE A 290 -24.61 20.95 16.16
N TYR A 291 -24.87 22.23 15.90
CA TYR A 291 -24.98 22.75 14.54
C TYR A 291 -23.62 23.22 14.00
N PRO A 292 -23.39 23.10 12.67
CA PRO A 292 -22.18 23.66 12.06
C PRO A 292 -22.09 25.18 12.25
N LEU A 293 -20.85 25.68 12.36
CA LEU A 293 -20.56 27.09 12.56
C LEU A 293 -21.10 27.98 11.44
N ASN A 294 -21.07 27.49 10.22
CA ASN A 294 -21.50 28.20 9.01
C ASN A 294 -23.00 28.03 8.68
N MET A 295 -23.78 27.46 9.58
CA MET A 295 -25.23 27.40 9.45
C MET A 295 -25.88 28.63 10.13
N THR A 296 -26.70 29.35 9.36
CA THR A 296 -27.34 30.59 9.83
C THR A 296 -28.43 30.34 10.86
N LYS A 297 -28.77 31.39 11.66
CA LYS A 297 -29.91 31.33 12.61
C LYS A 297 -31.23 31.01 11.92
N LYS A 298 -31.43 31.47 10.67
CA LYS A 298 -32.63 31.20 9.87
C LYS A 298 -32.72 29.70 9.50
N GLU A 299 -31.68 29.13 8.97
CA GLU A 299 -31.60 27.70 8.63
C GLU A 299 -31.80 26.81 9.86
N LYS A 300 -31.21 27.14 10.98
CA LYS A 300 -31.38 26.41 12.25
C LYS A 300 -32.84 26.38 12.73
N ARG A 301 -33.72 27.27 12.27
CA ARG A 301 -35.13 27.32 12.65
C ARG A 301 -36.05 26.57 11.66
N ILE A 302 -35.61 26.25 10.47
CA ILE A 302 -36.43 25.54 9.49
C ILE A 302 -36.81 24.16 10.06
N LYS A 303 -38.06 23.81 9.99
CA LYS A 303 -38.58 22.47 10.29
C LYS A 303 -38.76 21.71 8.99
N TRP A 304 -38.09 20.58 8.88
CA TRP A 304 -38.16 19.74 7.70
C TRP A 304 -39.14 18.59 7.92
N ASN A 305 -40.05 18.38 6.96
CA ASN A 305 -40.81 17.14 6.86
C ASN A 305 -40.14 16.26 5.79
N LEU A 306 -39.39 15.27 6.22
CA LEU A 306 -38.55 14.44 5.31
C LEU A 306 -39.41 13.71 4.25
N SER A 307 -40.68 13.42 4.54
CA SER A 307 -41.56 12.76 3.56
C SER A 307 -41.90 13.61 2.34
N GLU A 308 -41.67 14.91 2.42
CA GLU A 308 -41.83 15.82 1.26
C GLU A 308 -40.63 15.78 0.32
N TYR A 309 -39.52 15.16 0.74
CA TYR A 309 -38.22 15.10 0.03
C TYR A 309 -37.81 13.68 -0.34
N GLU A 310 -38.72 12.75 -0.43
CA GLU A 310 -38.42 11.35 -0.82
C GLU A 310 -37.88 11.23 -2.25
N LYS A 311 -38.28 12.16 -3.14
CA LYS A 311 -37.76 12.25 -4.50
C LYS A 311 -36.47 13.09 -4.50
N TRP A 312 -35.36 12.41 -4.49
CA TRP A 312 -34.05 13.03 -4.55
C TRP A 312 -33.77 13.69 -5.91
N TRP A 313 -32.80 14.58 -5.95
CA TRP A 313 -32.28 15.24 -7.16
C TRP A 313 -33.22 16.27 -7.78
N THR A 314 -34.26 16.67 -7.10
CA THR A 314 -35.07 17.82 -7.53
C THR A 314 -34.46 19.13 -7.05
N PRO A 315 -34.79 20.28 -7.69
CA PRO A 315 -34.32 21.58 -7.22
C PRO A 315 -34.70 21.87 -5.76
N GLU A 316 -35.89 21.48 -5.34
CA GLU A 316 -36.41 21.65 -3.97
C GLU A 316 -35.64 20.79 -2.98
N TRP A 317 -35.27 19.56 -3.38
CA TRP A 317 -34.45 18.67 -2.58
C TRP A 317 -33.04 19.24 -2.41
N TYR A 318 -32.40 19.73 -3.47
CA TYR A 318 -31.08 20.37 -3.39
C TYR A 318 -31.10 21.61 -2.49
N ASP A 319 -32.11 22.46 -2.62
CA ASP A 319 -32.32 23.65 -1.76
C ASP A 319 -32.44 23.23 -0.27
N ALA A 320 -33.17 22.15 0.02
CA ALA A 320 -33.32 21.62 1.37
C ALA A 320 -32.01 21.06 1.93
N VAL A 321 -31.23 20.32 1.10
CA VAL A 321 -29.89 19.81 1.48
C VAL A 321 -28.95 20.97 1.77
N GLU A 322 -28.89 21.98 0.91
CA GLU A 322 -28.06 23.16 1.08
C GLU A 322 -28.40 23.88 2.40
N LYS A 323 -29.67 24.03 2.73
CA LYS A 323 -30.15 24.63 3.97
C LYS A 323 -30.07 23.72 5.20
N GLY A 324 -29.48 22.52 5.09
CA GLY A 324 -29.13 21.64 6.21
C GLY A 324 -30.25 20.70 6.66
N MET A 325 -31.08 20.22 5.73
CA MET A 325 -32.09 19.21 6.01
C MET A 325 -31.49 17.96 6.68
N PHE A 326 -30.41 17.42 6.11
CA PHE A 326 -29.73 16.23 6.65
C PHE A 326 -28.96 16.49 7.94
N VAL A 327 -28.40 17.71 8.14
CA VAL A 327 -27.83 18.09 9.44
C VAL A 327 -28.87 17.96 10.54
N LYS A 328 -30.11 18.39 10.26
CA LYS A 328 -31.20 18.31 11.23
C LYS A 328 -31.75 16.89 11.40
N ARG A 329 -31.80 16.09 10.33
CA ARG A 329 -32.15 14.67 10.43
C ARG A 329 -31.24 13.96 11.43
N ASP A 330 -29.94 14.26 11.36
CA ASP A 330 -28.90 13.57 12.12
C ASP A 330 -28.49 14.35 13.39
N LEU A 331 -29.16 15.44 13.72
CA LEU A 331 -28.72 16.35 14.79
C LEU A 331 -28.59 15.67 16.16
N GLU A 332 -29.61 14.94 16.60
CA GLU A 332 -29.62 14.29 17.91
C GLU A 332 -28.72 13.05 17.94
N GLY A 333 -28.74 12.26 16.87
CA GLY A 333 -27.94 11.04 16.76
C GLY A 333 -26.48 11.27 16.42
N GLY A 334 -26.11 12.47 16.02
CA GLY A 334 -24.80 12.83 15.50
C GLY A 334 -24.70 12.69 13.98
N GLN A 335 -23.80 13.47 13.39
CA GLN A 335 -23.55 13.50 11.96
C GLN A 335 -22.86 12.23 11.50
N MET A 336 -23.18 11.74 10.30
CA MET A 336 -22.46 10.63 9.67
C MET A 336 -21.00 10.98 9.46
N SER A 337 -20.12 9.97 9.57
CA SER A 337 -18.72 10.06 9.19
C SER A 337 -18.34 8.83 8.38
N ARG A 338 -18.09 9.01 7.09
CA ARG A 338 -17.67 7.95 6.16
C ARG A 338 -16.24 8.22 5.69
N ASP A 339 -15.97 8.24 4.41
CA ASP A 339 -14.63 8.52 3.88
C ASP A 339 -13.99 9.72 4.58
N MET A 340 -12.81 9.52 5.14
CA MET A 340 -12.23 10.50 6.03
C MET A 340 -10.71 10.66 5.88
N THR A 341 -10.22 11.79 6.33
CA THR A 341 -8.80 12.04 6.56
C THR A 341 -8.59 12.87 7.81
N LEU A 342 -7.33 12.95 8.27
CA LEU A 342 -6.89 13.80 9.37
C LEU A 342 -5.90 14.85 8.86
N PHE A 343 -5.88 15.98 9.53
CA PHE A 343 -4.91 17.04 9.28
C PHE A 343 -4.49 17.68 10.61
N VAL A 344 -3.18 17.82 10.81
CA VAL A 344 -2.62 18.59 11.93
C VAL A 344 -2.04 19.87 11.35
N ASP A 345 -2.53 21.01 11.83
CA ASP A 345 -2.09 22.32 11.37
C ASP A 345 -0.80 22.77 12.07
N ASP A 346 -0.20 23.85 11.56
CA ASP A 346 1.07 24.41 12.05
C ASP A 346 1.00 24.84 13.54
N ASP A 347 -0.19 25.18 14.04
CA ASP A 347 -0.44 25.53 15.44
C ASP A 347 -0.66 24.31 16.36
N GLY A 348 -0.60 23.08 15.79
CA GLY A 348 -0.81 21.84 16.52
C GLY A 348 -2.28 21.44 16.69
N LYS A 349 -3.23 22.21 16.19
CA LYS A 349 -4.63 21.76 16.15
C LYS A 349 -4.84 20.69 15.11
N ALA A 350 -5.65 19.72 15.46
CA ALA A 350 -6.00 18.63 14.56
C ALA A 350 -7.44 18.74 14.07
N TYR A 351 -7.65 18.28 12.86
CA TYR A 351 -8.95 18.31 12.19
C TYR A 351 -9.29 16.95 11.60
N HIS A 352 -10.55 16.57 11.75
CA HIS A 352 -11.16 15.42 11.11
C HIS A 352 -12.02 15.92 9.96
N ILE A 353 -11.69 15.49 8.73
CA ILE A 353 -12.41 15.84 7.50
C ILE A 353 -13.09 14.57 7.00
N TYR A 354 -14.39 14.60 6.76
CA TYR A 354 -15.14 13.39 6.43
C TYR A 354 -16.35 13.68 5.56
N SER A 355 -16.75 12.67 4.76
CA SER A 355 -18.02 12.65 4.04
C SER A 355 -19.16 12.40 5.01
N SER A 356 -20.20 13.21 4.90
CA SER A 356 -21.39 13.20 5.75
C SER A 356 -22.66 13.36 4.90
N GLU A 357 -23.83 13.36 5.59
CA GLU A 357 -25.10 13.62 4.93
C GLU A 357 -25.33 12.69 3.72
N ASP A 358 -25.15 11.37 3.91
CA ASP A 358 -25.22 10.34 2.88
C ASP A 358 -24.20 10.55 1.73
N ASN A 359 -22.97 10.99 2.05
CA ASN A 359 -21.89 11.38 1.13
C ASN A 359 -22.17 12.64 0.29
N LEU A 360 -23.23 13.38 0.63
CA LEU A 360 -23.60 14.59 -0.10
C LEU A 360 -22.75 15.80 0.24
N THR A 361 -22.12 15.79 1.42
CA THR A 361 -21.49 16.99 2.00
C THR A 361 -20.18 16.60 2.69
N LEU A 362 -19.14 17.37 2.53
CA LEU A 362 -17.96 17.27 3.39
C LEU A 362 -18.17 18.09 4.67
N GLN A 363 -17.72 17.53 5.79
CA GLN A 363 -17.63 18.24 7.06
C GLN A 363 -16.18 18.28 7.53
N ILE A 364 -15.78 19.39 8.14
CA ILE A 364 -14.47 19.61 8.74
C ILE A 364 -14.68 19.94 10.20
N ALA A 365 -14.21 19.08 11.11
CA ALA A 365 -14.39 19.22 12.54
C ALA A 365 -13.06 19.33 13.28
N GLU A 366 -12.94 20.30 14.19
CA GLU A 366 -11.79 20.46 15.09
C GLU A 366 -11.79 19.35 16.14
N LEU A 367 -10.64 18.71 16.35
CA LEU A 367 -10.43 17.73 17.41
C LEU A 367 -10.00 18.42 18.71
N SER A 368 -10.21 17.75 19.84
CA SER A 368 -9.71 18.15 21.16
C SER A 368 -8.18 18.15 21.22
N ASP A 369 -7.60 18.79 22.24
CA ASP A 369 -6.15 18.91 22.39
C ASP A 369 -5.43 17.54 22.49
N ASP A 370 -6.09 16.50 22.99
CA ASP A 370 -5.60 15.14 23.04
C ASP A 370 -5.85 14.35 21.75
N TYR A 371 -6.54 14.94 20.76
CA TYR A 371 -6.98 14.36 19.48
C TYR A 371 -7.99 13.21 19.61
N LEU A 372 -8.52 12.94 20.80
CA LEU A 372 -9.40 11.78 21.01
C LEU A 372 -10.90 12.12 20.87
N SER A 373 -11.28 13.39 20.76
CA SER A 373 -12.67 13.85 20.71
C SER A 373 -12.84 15.00 19.73
N HIS A 374 -14.08 15.31 19.35
CA HIS A 374 -14.43 16.53 18.63
C HIS A 374 -14.76 17.65 19.63
N THR A 375 -14.31 18.88 19.33
CA THR A 375 -14.62 20.07 20.17
C THR A 375 -16.06 20.56 19.98
N GLY A 376 -16.75 20.08 18.95
CA GLY A 376 -18.04 20.59 18.52
C GLY A 376 -17.95 21.75 17.52
N LYS A 377 -16.76 22.27 17.24
CA LYS A 377 -16.55 23.26 16.19
C LYS A 377 -16.39 22.56 14.86
N TYR A 378 -17.34 22.72 13.95
CA TYR A 378 -17.28 22.16 12.61
C TYR A 378 -18.01 23.03 11.59
N ILE A 379 -17.65 22.83 10.33
CA ILE A 379 -18.31 23.45 9.16
C ILE A 379 -18.75 22.38 8.17
N ARG A 380 -19.69 22.78 7.33
CA ARG A 380 -20.11 22.04 6.12
C ARG A 380 -19.52 22.73 4.90
N ILE A 381 -19.02 21.95 3.96
CA ILE A 381 -18.56 22.49 2.68
C ILE A 381 -19.19 21.69 1.52
N PHE A 382 -19.57 22.38 0.45
CA PHE A 382 -20.20 21.84 -0.75
C PHE A 382 -21.39 20.91 -0.47
N PRO A 383 -22.41 21.37 0.28
CA PRO A 383 -23.62 20.57 0.52
C PRO A 383 -24.28 20.18 -0.79
N GLY A 384 -24.65 18.88 -0.93
CA GLY A 384 -25.16 18.31 -2.17
C GLY A 384 -24.13 18.06 -3.25
N GLY A 385 -22.85 18.34 -2.98
CA GLY A 385 -21.76 18.23 -3.97
C GLY A 385 -21.27 16.81 -4.23
N HIS A 386 -21.64 15.82 -3.43
CA HIS A 386 -21.18 14.42 -3.55
C HIS A 386 -19.67 14.29 -3.52
N ASN A 387 -19.05 14.55 -2.37
CA ASN A 387 -17.62 14.47 -2.19
C ASN A 387 -17.24 13.29 -1.29
N GLU A 388 -16.35 12.44 -1.77
CA GLU A 388 -15.74 11.33 -1.05
C GLU A 388 -14.21 11.46 -1.03
N ALA A 389 -13.56 10.60 -0.27
CA ALA A 389 -12.11 10.39 -0.29
C ALA A 389 -11.28 11.68 -0.12
N PRO A 390 -11.54 12.51 0.92
CA PRO A 390 -10.80 13.74 1.12
C PRO A 390 -9.32 13.47 1.41
N ALA A 391 -8.44 14.22 0.74
CA ALA A 391 -6.98 14.20 0.92
C ALA A 391 -6.47 15.64 0.97
N ILE A 392 -6.12 16.11 2.15
CA ILE A 392 -5.79 17.53 2.43
C ILE A 392 -4.29 17.72 2.62
N PHE A 393 -3.78 18.88 2.20
CA PHE A 393 -2.44 19.36 2.51
C PHE A 393 -2.40 20.88 2.58
N LYS A 394 -1.32 21.44 3.13
CA LYS A 394 -1.12 22.88 3.24
C LYS A 394 0.21 23.28 2.63
N LYS A 395 0.18 24.28 1.78
CA LYS A 395 1.38 24.90 1.19
C LYS A 395 1.27 26.41 1.22
N ASP A 396 2.29 27.07 1.76
CA ASP A 396 2.42 28.53 1.81
C ASP A 396 1.19 29.24 2.38
N GLY A 397 0.61 28.67 3.46
CA GLY A 397 -0.56 29.21 4.15
C GLY A 397 -1.91 28.88 3.49
N ILE A 398 -1.90 28.24 2.32
CA ILE A 398 -3.11 27.85 1.58
C ILE A 398 -3.40 26.37 1.81
N TYR A 399 -4.64 26.05 2.14
CA TYR A 399 -5.14 24.69 2.25
C TYR A 399 -5.63 24.22 0.89
N TRP A 400 -5.23 23.01 0.54
CA TRP A 400 -5.61 22.31 -0.66
C TRP A 400 -6.21 20.97 -0.29
N MET A 401 -7.28 20.58 -0.95
CA MET A 401 -7.92 19.28 -0.73
C MET A 401 -8.30 18.67 -2.08
N ILE A 402 -7.94 17.40 -2.25
CA ILE A 402 -8.35 16.60 -3.40
C ILE A 402 -9.43 15.64 -2.93
N THR A 403 -10.52 15.55 -3.69
CA THR A 403 -11.66 14.66 -3.40
C THR A 403 -12.10 13.94 -4.66
N SER A 404 -12.93 12.91 -4.51
CA SER A 404 -13.63 12.26 -5.62
C SER A 404 -15.12 12.56 -5.60
N GLY A 405 -15.82 12.27 -6.70
CA GLY A 405 -17.27 12.12 -6.72
C GLY A 405 -17.70 10.79 -6.10
N CYS A 406 -19.02 10.57 -5.99
CA CYS A 406 -19.62 9.35 -5.47
C CYS A 406 -20.10 8.47 -6.62
N THR A 407 -19.25 7.57 -7.11
CA THR A 407 -19.55 6.65 -8.23
C THR A 407 -19.29 5.18 -7.86
N GLY A 408 -19.32 4.87 -6.56
CA GLY A 408 -18.98 3.54 -6.05
C GLY A 408 -17.52 3.18 -6.35
N TRP A 409 -17.29 2.03 -6.95
CA TRP A 409 -15.94 1.56 -7.29
C TRP A 409 -15.39 2.12 -8.60
N GLU A 410 -16.26 2.76 -9.42
CA GLU A 410 -15.83 3.33 -10.69
C GLU A 410 -15.01 4.61 -10.48
N PRO A 411 -13.81 4.72 -11.08
CA PRO A 411 -13.00 5.91 -10.96
C PRO A 411 -13.69 7.10 -11.65
N ASN A 412 -13.56 8.25 -11.03
CA ASN A 412 -14.15 9.49 -11.52
C ASN A 412 -13.15 10.66 -11.47
N LYS A 413 -13.61 11.80 -11.97
CA LYS A 413 -12.82 13.01 -12.06
C LYS A 413 -12.52 13.58 -10.67
N ALA A 414 -11.25 13.75 -10.34
CA ALA A 414 -10.84 14.40 -9.10
C ALA A 414 -11.32 15.86 -9.04
N ARG A 415 -11.53 16.35 -7.84
CA ARG A 415 -11.90 17.74 -7.54
C ARG A 415 -10.82 18.37 -6.69
N LEU A 416 -10.46 19.58 -7.00
CA LEU A 416 -9.53 20.38 -6.22
C LEU A 416 -10.29 21.45 -5.46
N LEU A 417 -10.09 21.49 -4.15
CA LEU A 417 -10.70 22.46 -3.27
C LEU A 417 -9.60 23.29 -2.61
N THR A 418 -9.86 24.56 -2.32
CA THR A 418 -8.88 25.45 -1.70
C THR A 418 -9.53 26.41 -0.70
N ALA A 419 -8.77 26.78 0.35
CA ALA A 419 -9.15 27.76 1.35
C ALA A 419 -7.93 28.45 1.95
N THR A 420 -8.12 29.64 2.52
CA THR A 420 -7.11 30.35 3.31
C THR A 420 -7.25 30.10 4.83
N SER A 421 -8.35 29.48 5.25
CA SER A 421 -8.62 29.07 6.62
C SER A 421 -9.35 27.74 6.61
N ILE A 422 -8.94 26.80 7.44
CA ILE A 422 -9.47 25.42 7.40
C ILE A 422 -10.97 25.36 7.77
N LEU A 423 -11.42 26.19 8.71
CA LEU A 423 -12.83 26.35 9.07
C LEU A 423 -13.49 27.55 8.36
N GLY A 424 -12.87 28.09 7.31
CA GLY A 424 -13.35 29.20 6.52
C GLY A 424 -14.13 28.78 5.27
N GLU A 425 -14.18 29.68 4.29
CA GLU A 425 -14.81 29.46 3.00
C GLU A 425 -13.88 28.64 2.08
N TRP A 426 -14.40 27.57 1.52
CA TRP A 426 -13.72 26.71 0.53
C TRP A 426 -14.26 26.97 -0.86
N LYS A 427 -13.35 26.97 -1.84
CA LYS A 427 -13.66 27.13 -3.26
C LYS A 427 -13.23 25.91 -4.04
N GLN A 428 -14.04 25.51 -5.01
CA GLN A 428 -13.70 24.43 -5.92
C GLN A 428 -13.01 25.01 -7.17
N LEU A 429 -11.91 24.38 -7.56
CA LEU A 429 -11.14 24.63 -8.75
C LEU A 429 -11.30 23.49 -9.76
N PRO A 430 -10.82 23.65 -11.00
CA PRO A 430 -10.81 22.57 -11.98
C PRO A 430 -10.08 21.31 -11.48
N ASN A 431 -10.28 20.20 -12.20
CA ASN A 431 -9.59 18.94 -11.94
C ASN A 431 -8.07 19.12 -11.86
N PRO A 432 -7.41 18.71 -10.77
CA PRO A 432 -5.95 18.82 -10.67
C PRO A 432 -5.20 17.80 -11.54
N CYS A 433 -5.85 16.73 -11.97
CA CYS A 433 -5.23 15.74 -12.85
C CYS A 433 -5.20 16.26 -14.30
N VAL A 434 -4.08 16.08 -14.98
CA VAL A 434 -3.85 16.54 -16.35
C VAL A 434 -3.26 15.42 -17.21
N GLY A 435 -3.56 15.43 -18.51
CA GLY A 435 -3.10 14.41 -19.45
C GLY A 435 -4.10 13.27 -19.67
N GLU A 436 -3.61 12.15 -20.19
CA GLU A 436 -4.42 10.97 -20.49
C GLU A 436 -5.02 10.37 -19.22
N ASN A 437 -6.30 9.95 -19.27
CA ASN A 437 -7.07 9.41 -18.14
C ASN A 437 -7.22 10.35 -16.93
N ALA A 438 -6.96 11.64 -17.08
CA ALA A 438 -7.13 12.64 -16.03
C ALA A 438 -8.58 12.78 -15.55
N ASP A 439 -9.55 12.53 -16.42
CA ASP A 439 -11.00 12.55 -16.13
C ASP A 439 -11.46 11.40 -15.24
N LYS A 440 -10.60 10.37 -15.08
CA LYS A 440 -10.79 9.22 -14.18
C LYS A 440 -9.75 9.17 -13.07
N THR A 441 -9.06 10.27 -12.80
CA THR A 441 -7.98 10.30 -11.79
C THR A 441 -6.97 9.16 -12.01
N PHE A 442 -6.63 8.90 -13.29
CA PHE A 442 -5.75 7.80 -13.73
C PHE A 442 -6.23 6.39 -13.33
N GLY A 443 -7.53 6.21 -13.08
CA GLY A 443 -8.12 4.95 -12.61
C GLY A 443 -8.09 4.79 -11.10
N GLY A 444 -7.85 5.86 -10.33
CA GLY A 444 -7.75 5.83 -8.88
C GLY A 444 -8.74 6.73 -8.14
N GLN A 445 -8.86 6.50 -6.85
CA GLN A 445 -9.57 7.36 -5.90
C GLN A 445 -8.58 7.82 -4.82
N SER A 446 -8.56 9.13 -4.53
CA SER A 446 -7.66 9.72 -3.51
C SER A 446 -7.77 9.04 -2.16
N THR A 447 -6.66 8.95 -1.43
CA THR A 447 -6.61 8.45 -0.05
C THR A 447 -5.92 9.42 0.87
N TYR A 448 -4.83 10.03 0.40
CA TYR A 448 -3.99 10.92 1.19
C TYR A 448 -3.13 11.80 0.29
N VAL A 449 -2.62 12.90 0.82
CA VAL A 449 -1.49 13.65 0.24
C VAL A 449 -0.38 13.67 1.27
N LEU A 450 0.72 12.98 0.96
CA LEU A 450 1.88 12.87 1.86
C LEU A 450 2.84 14.04 1.65
N PRO A 451 3.08 14.89 2.67
CA PRO A 451 4.17 15.84 2.64
C PRO A 451 5.51 15.12 2.82
N LEU A 452 6.46 15.34 1.91
CA LEU A 452 7.82 14.83 2.04
C LEU A 452 8.63 15.65 3.03
N GLN A 453 9.54 14.98 3.72
CA GLN A 453 10.50 15.65 4.59
C GLN A 453 11.68 16.16 3.76
N GLY A 454 12.13 17.38 4.01
CA GLY A 454 13.24 18.01 3.28
C GLY A 454 13.17 19.53 3.32
N THR A 455 14.07 20.16 2.58
CA THR A 455 14.17 21.62 2.47
C THR A 455 13.09 22.24 1.58
N GLU A 456 12.59 21.49 0.61
CA GLU A 456 11.51 21.90 -0.29
C GLU A 456 10.20 21.18 0.10
N LYS A 457 9.10 21.94 0.14
CA LYS A 457 7.76 21.39 0.38
C LYS A 457 7.28 20.62 -0.85
N GLN A 458 7.62 19.35 -0.89
CA GLN A 458 7.15 18.38 -1.90
C GLN A 458 6.03 17.53 -1.35
N PHE A 459 5.14 17.07 -2.22
CA PHE A 459 3.98 16.27 -1.84
C PHE A 459 3.78 15.11 -2.80
N ILE A 460 3.31 13.99 -2.25
CA ILE A 460 2.89 12.81 -3.02
C ILE A 460 1.37 12.71 -2.94
N PHE A 461 0.71 12.73 -4.07
CA PHE A 461 -0.68 12.32 -4.20
C PHE A 461 -0.77 10.80 -4.10
N MET A 462 -1.57 10.29 -3.17
CA MET A 462 -1.81 8.87 -2.97
C MET A 462 -3.25 8.53 -3.31
N ALA A 463 -3.45 7.48 -4.08
CA ALA A 463 -4.75 6.96 -4.47
C ALA A 463 -4.74 5.44 -4.56
N ASP A 464 -5.92 4.83 -4.42
CA ASP A 464 -6.14 3.42 -4.69
C ASP A 464 -6.89 3.23 -6.02
N SER A 465 -6.38 2.36 -6.86
CA SER A 465 -7.08 1.83 -8.04
C SER A 465 -7.81 0.56 -7.62
N TRP A 466 -9.08 0.72 -7.28
CA TRP A 466 -9.92 -0.33 -6.74
C TRP A 466 -10.21 -1.44 -7.77
N ARG A 467 -10.21 -2.68 -7.30
CA ARG A 467 -10.58 -3.87 -8.08
C ARG A 467 -11.68 -4.62 -7.36
N PRO A 468 -12.95 -4.36 -7.68
CA PRO A 468 -14.10 -4.87 -6.92
C PRO A 468 -14.20 -6.40 -6.86
N GLU A 469 -13.70 -7.11 -7.90
CA GLU A 469 -13.68 -8.57 -7.91
C GLU A 469 -12.71 -9.18 -6.89
N SER A 470 -11.65 -8.42 -6.52
CA SER A 470 -10.66 -8.80 -5.50
C SER A 470 -10.04 -7.54 -4.93
N LEU A 471 -10.59 -7.03 -3.84
CA LEU A 471 -10.12 -5.78 -3.22
C LEU A 471 -8.67 -5.87 -2.72
N ALA A 472 -8.21 -7.05 -2.33
CA ALA A 472 -6.81 -7.29 -1.98
C ALA A 472 -5.85 -7.10 -3.16
N ASP A 473 -6.35 -7.25 -4.41
CA ASP A 473 -5.59 -7.02 -5.64
C ASP A 473 -5.65 -5.58 -6.14
N SER A 474 -6.25 -4.65 -5.40
CA SER A 474 -6.23 -3.21 -5.72
C SER A 474 -4.79 -2.68 -5.81
N ARG A 475 -4.59 -1.61 -6.57
CA ARG A 475 -3.25 -1.07 -6.85
C ARG A 475 -3.10 0.32 -6.26
N TYR A 476 -1.86 0.69 -6.00
CA TYR A 476 -1.51 2.01 -5.49
C TYR A 476 -1.09 2.92 -6.64
N ILE A 477 -1.59 4.15 -6.61
CA ILE A 477 -1.20 5.23 -7.51
C ILE A 477 -0.59 6.32 -6.65
N TRP A 478 0.74 6.45 -6.70
CA TRP A 478 1.47 7.50 -5.99
C TRP A 478 2.17 8.36 -7.02
N LEU A 479 1.80 9.63 -7.08
CA LEU A 479 2.28 10.59 -8.08
C LEU A 479 2.78 11.88 -7.40
N PRO A 480 3.83 12.53 -7.93
CA PRO A 480 4.27 13.81 -7.39
C PRO A 480 3.19 14.87 -7.63
N VAL A 481 2.90 15.67 -6.61
CA VAL A 481 2.11 16.90 -6.77
C VAL A 481 3.04 18.01 -7.25
N ARG A 482 2.73 18.57 -8.40
CA ARG A 482 3.44 19.71 -8.99
C ARG A 482 2.62 20.98 -8.81
N PHE A 483 3.26 22.13 -8.99
CA PHE A 483 2.61 23.44 -8.88
C PHE A 483 2.89 24.24 -10.15
N ASP A 484 1.87 24.93 -10.65
CA ASP A 484 2.01 25.85 -11.77
C ASP A 484 2.65 27.20 -11.32
N GLU A 485 2.83 28.12 -12.25
CA GLU A 485 3.41 29.45 -11.99
C GLU A 485 2.56 30.29 -11.00
N LYS A 486 1.29 29.95 -10.80
CA LYS A 486 0.37 30.58 -9.85
C LYS A 486 0.34 29.87 -8.50
N GLY A 487 1.10 28.79 -8.35
CA GLY A 487 1.11 27.95 -7.15
C GLY A 487 -0.10 27.02 -7.03
N ILE A 488 -0.85 26.77 -8.11
CA ILE A 488 -1.98 25.85 -8.12
C ILE A 488 -1.44 24.42 -8.30
N PRO A 489 -1.83 23.46 -7.44
CA PRO A 489 -1.36 22.10 -7.57
C PRO A 489 -1.99 21.38 -8.77
N PHE A 490 -1.18 20.59 -9.45
CA PHE A 490 -1.61 19.67 -10.50
C PHE A 490 -0.86 18.34 -10.41
N ILE A 491 -1.42 17.31 -11.02
CA ILE A 491 -0.93 15.94 -11.00
C ILE A 491 -0.90 15.42 -12.42
N GLU A 492 0.26 14.93 -12.84
CA GLU A 492 0.44 14.24 -14.11
C GLU A 492 0.86 12.81 -13.86
N TRP A 493 0.47 11.91 -14.78
CA TRP A 493 0.95 10.54 -14.74
C TRP A 493 2.46 10.46 -14.97
N VAL A 494 3.16 9.72 -14.12
CA VAL A 494 4.58 9.41 -14.27
C VAL A 494 4.74 7.90 -14.08
N ASP A 495 5.22 7.20 -15.11
CA ASP A 495 5.35 5.73 -15.10
C ASP A 495 6.27 5.24 -13.99
N ARG A 496 7.40 5.92 -13.79
CA ARG A 496 8.43 5.57 -12.81
C ARG A 496 9.10 6.83 -12.29
N TRP A 497 9.14 6.99 -10.99
CA TRP A 497 9.78 8.14 -10.37
C TRP A 497 10.33 7.80 -8.98
N LYS A 498 11.16 8.67 -8.43
CA LYS A 498 11.74 8.53 -7.09
C LYS A 498 11.44 9.81 -6.30
N PRO A 499 11.01 9.69 -5.03
CA PRO A 499 10.97 10.81 -4.11
C PRO A 499 12.40 11.36 -3.89
N ASN A 500 12.57 12.66 -3.95
CA ASN A 500 13.87 13.32 -3.74
C ASN A 500 14.13 13.57 -2.26
#